data_06fc04a1a76f31ed0f4af88e70ee324e
#
_entry.id   06fc04a1a76f31ed0f4af88e70ee324e
#
_cell.length_a   1.000
_cell.length_b   1.000
_cell.length_c   1.000
_cell.angle_alpha   90.00
_cell.angle_beta   90.00
_cell.angle_gamma   90.00
#
_symmetry.space_group_name_H-M   'P 1'
#
loop_
_entity.id
_entity.type
_entity.pdbx_description
1 polymer ?
#
loop_
_entity_poly.entity_id
_entity_poly.type
_entity_poly.pdbx_seq_one_letter_code
_entity_poly.pdbx_strand_id
1 'polypeptide(L)'
;MIREGWLRGRKTRHFTLQWHVTNACPFHCRHCYDRSKRQELDLPQALAVLEDFRSFCRRRRVVPQISLSGGDPLAYAHFWELYRAIAEAEIGVSLLGNPISASTIGRLLDLCPPAYYQVSLEGMREHNDAVRGAGHFDRVMEFLAAARRLGLTTHVMLTLTRANVDQVLCLGEALRGLTARFTFNRLSQVGNAAELELPDKDAFVRFLRQYLAARRTNPILGVKENLLAILRPRRRRPLPGCTGFGCGTAFNFVALLPDGQVHACRKYPSPLGDMRTTGLEAIYDSPTARAYRTGPPACRGCRLRRHCRGCAAVAYGQGLDPLRDRDPYCFVDRPVGSLLARFSPSG
;
A
#
# COMPACT_ATOMS: atom_id res chain seq x y z
N MET A 1 31.73 -5.42 -1.01
CA MET A 1 30.77 -5.87 0.03
C MET A 1 30.34 -4.67 0.85
N ILE A 2 29.25 -3.99 0.44
CA ILE A 2 28.63 -2.96 1.28
C ILE A 2 27.82 -3.74 2.32
N ARG A 3 28.35 -3.82 3.54
CA ARG A 3 27.68 -4.50 4.64
C ARG A 3 26.32 -3.85 4.87
N GLU A 4 25.26 -4.66 4.90
CA GLU A 4 23.88 -4.35 5.25
C GLU A 4 23.72 -3.77 6.68
N GLY A 5 24.69 -3.00 7.15
CA GLY A 5 24.81 -2.54 8.53
C GLY A 5 23.69 -1.64 9.03
N TRP A 6 22.85 -1.10 8.13
CA TRP A 6 21.74 -0.23 8.55
C TRP A 6 20.40 -0.96 8.68
N LEU A 7 20.32 -2.23 8.23
CA LEU A 7 19.23 -3.15 8.53
C LEU A 7 19.40 -3.86 9.88
N ARG A 8 20.58 -3.77 10.51
CA ARG A 8 20.82 -4.34 11.84
C ARG A 8 19.89 -3.71 12.87
N GLY A 9 18.97 -4.53 13.38
CA GLY A 9 17.97 -4.16 14.39
C GLY A 9 16.53 -4.02 13.89
N ARG A 10 16.24 -4.18 12.60
CA ARG A 10 14.89 -4.18 12.03
C ARG A 10 14.58 -5.50 11.34
N LYS A 11 14.37 -6.56 12.11
CA LYS A 11 13.74 -7.76 11.57
C LYS A 11 12.26 -7.45 11.37
N THR A 12 11.82 -7.32 10.12
CA THR A 12 10.40 -7.46 9.83
C THR A 12 10.05 -8.91 10.11
N ARG A 13 8.98 -9.15 10.88
CA ARG A 13 8.50 -10.53 11.05
C ARG A 13 7.76 -11.01 9.80
N HIS A 14 7.33 -10.12 8.93
CA HIS A 14 6.44 -10.41 7.80
C HIS A 14 7.00 -9.85 6.50
N PHE A 15 6.80 -10.59 5.43
CA PHE A 15 7.00 -10.13 4.06
C PHE A 15 5.71 -10.31 3.28
N THR A 16 5.26 -9.27 2.57
CA THR A 16 3.98 -9.28 1.86
C THR A 16 4.21 -9.34 0.36
N LEU A 17 3.67 -10.35 -0.30
CA LEU A 17 3.45 -10.35 -1.74
C LEU A 17 2.12 -9.67 -2.00
N GLN A 18 2.16 -8.43 -2.54
CA GLN A 18 0.97 -7.75 -3.00
C GLN A 18 0.69 -8.20 -4.43
N TRP A 19 -0.20 -9.15 -4.58
CA TRP A 19 -0.43 -9.83 -5.84
C TRP A 19 -1.67 -9.29 -6.55
N HIS A 20 -1.44 -8.63 -7.67
CA HIS A 20 -2.47 -8.27 -8.62
C HIS A 20 -2.71 -9.48 -9.52
N VAL A 21 -3.73 -10.25 -9.23
CA VAL A 21 -4.01 -11.50 -9.98
C VAL A 21 -4.68 -11.22 -11.32
N THR A 22 -5.34 -10.06 -11.45
CA THR A 22 -6.02 -9.60 -12.68
C THR A 22 -6.11 -8.09 -12.71
N ASN A 23 -6.20 -7.50 -13.90
CA ASN A 23 -6.63 -6.10 -14.09
C ASN A 23 -8.10 -5.98 -14.50
N ALA A 24 -8.83 -7.10 -14.66
CA ALA A 24 -10.26 -7.08 -14.89
C ALA A 24 -10.99 -6.45 -13.68
N CYS A 25 -11.89 -5.51 -13.95
CA CYS A 25 -12.67 -4.82 -12.93
C CYS A 25 -13.97 -4.28 -13.53
N PRO A 26 -15.13 -4.49 -12.88
CA PRO A 26 -16.41 -3.95 -13.37
C PRO A 26 -16.54 -2.43 -13.19
N PHE A 27 -15.64 -1.80 -12.40
CA PHE A 27 -15.67 -0.37 -12.14
C PHE A 27 -14.70 0.41 -13.02
N HIS A 28 -15.05 1.68 -13.29
CA HIS A 28 -14.28 2.61 -14.11
C HIS A 28 -13.85 3.85 -13.32
N CYS A 29 -13.23 3.62 -12.15
CA CYS A 29 -12.84 4.67 -11.23
C CYS A 29 -11.92 5.71 -11.88
N ARG A 30 -12.22 7.02 -11.64
CA ARG A 30 -11.48 8.15 -12.24
C ARG A 30 -10.03 8.25 -11.77
N HIS A 31 -9.69 7.64 -10.64
CA HIS A 31 -8.35 7.65 -10.04
C HIS A 31 -7.60 6.31 -10.19
N CYS A 32 -8.06 5.43 -11.09
CA CYS A 32 -7.41 4.14 -11.31
C CYS A 32 -6.01 4.34 -11.91
N TYR A 33 -4.98 3.85 -11.23
CA TYR A 33 -3.59 4.00 -11.64
C TYR A 33 -3.14 3.00 -12.70
N ASP A 34 -3.83 1.86 -12.84
CA ASP A 34 -3.49 0.84 -13.85
C ASP A 34 -4.77 0.19 -14.39
N ARG A 35 -4.99 0.36 -15.68
CA ARG A 35 -6.04 -0.29 -16.48
C ARG A 35 -5.46 -0.99 -17.70
N SER A 36 -4.16 -1.22 -17.72
CA SER A 36 -3.50 -1.89 -18.82
C SER A 36 -4.04 -3.32 -18.98
N LYS A 37 -4.16 -3.77 -20.21
CA LYS A 37 -4.43 -5.17 -20.48
C LYS A 37 -3.14 -5.96 -20.26
N ARG A 38 -3.17 -6.95 -19.39
CA ARG A 38 -2.06 -7.86 -19.10
C ARG A 38 -2.51 -9.29 -19.29
N GLN A 39 -1.63 -10.13 -19.76
CA GLN A 39 -1.86 -11.57 -19.74
C GLN A 39 -1.82 -12.03 -18.28
N GLU A 40 -2.85 -12.72 -17.84
CA GLU A 40 -2.89 -13.29 -16.50
C GLU A 40 -2.09 -14.58 -16.42
N LEU A 41 -1.49 -14.86 -15.29
CA LEU A 41 -0.89 -16.16 -15.01
C LEU A 41 -1.99 -17.23 -14.99
N ASP A 42 -1.75 -18.36 -15.65
CA ASP A 42 -2.59 -19.53 -15.48
C ASP A 42 -2.40 -20.16 -14.10
N LEU A 43 -3.23 -21.15 -13.76
CA LEU A 43 -3.15 -21.78 -12.41
C LEU A 43 -1.80 -22.43 -12.13
N PRO A 44 -1.19 -23.23 -13.03
CA PRO A 44 0.15 -23.77 -12.84
C PRO A 44 1.21 -22.72 -12.57
N GLN A 45 1.21 -21.63 -13.32
CA GLN A 45 2.13 -20.50 -13.13
C GLN A 45 1.90 -19.81 -11.78
N ALA A 46 0.63 -19.59 -11.41
CA ALA A 46 0.28 -18.99 -10.12
C ALA A 46 0.72 -19.88 -8.94
N LEU A 47 0.57 -21.19 -9.04
CA LEU A 47 1.05 -22.13 -8.02
C LEU A 47 2.58 -22.15 -7.92
N ALA A 48 3.28 -22.07 -9.05
CA ALA A 48 4.75 -21.95 -9.07
C ALA A 48 5.24 -20.67 -8.39
N VAL A 49 4.56 -19.54 -8.63
CA VAL A 49 4.81 -18.28 -7.93
C VAL A 49 4.59 -18.41 -6.42
N LEU A 50 3.51 -19.07 -6.01
CA LEU A 50 3.19 -19.31 -4.60
C LEU A 50 4.31 -20.09 -3.90
N GLU A 51 4.82 -21.17 -4.52
CA GLU A 51 5.89 -21.97 -3.95
C GLU A 51 7.24 -21.23 -3.90
N ASP A 52 7.58 -20.45 -4.95
CA ASP A 52 8.80 -19.62 -4.93
C ASP A 52 8.72 -18.55 -3.82
N PHE A 53 7.55 -17.91 -3.65
CA PHE A 53 7.32 -16.97 -2.57
C PHE A 53 7.46 -17.60 -1.19
N ARG A 54 6.87 -18.81 -0.99
CA ARG A 54 6.98 -19.59 0.25
C ARG A 54 8.42 -19.92 0.57
N SER A 55 9.15 -20.41 -0.43
CA SER A 55 10.57 -20.75 -0.34
C SER A 55 11.44 -19.54 -0.01
N PHE A 56 11.19 -18.38 -0.66
CA PHE A 56 11.83 -17.12 -0.33
C PHE A 56 11.62 -16.73 1.13
N CYS A 57 10.38 -16.77 1.63
CA CYS A 57 10.08 -16.39 3.02
C CYS A 57 10.77 -17.31 4.02
N ARG A 58 10.82 -18.63 3.74
CA ARG A 58 11.51 -19.63 4.56
C ARG A 58 13.02 -19.32 4.64
N ARG A 59 13.68 -19.09 3.49
CA ARG A 59 15.11 -18.73 3.46
C ARG A 59 15.40 -17.42 4.20
N ARG A 60 14.53 -16.43 4.08
CA ARG A 60 14.66 -15.12 4.76
C ARG A 60 14.20 -15.14 6.22
N ARG A 61 13.62 -16.23 6.70
CA ARG A 61 13.06 -16.39 8.05
C ARG A 61 12.05 -15.28 8.39
N VAL A 62 11.13 -15.03 7.46
CA VAL A 62 10.03 -14.09 7.60
C VAL A 62 8.70 -14.81 7.44
N VAL A 63 7.66 -14.31 8.11
CA VAL A 63 6.31 -14.85 7.98
C VAL A 63 5.73 -14.38 6.64
N PRO A 64 5.29 -15.31 5.77
CA PRO A 64 4.68 -14.96 4.50
C PRO A 64 3.30 -14.34 4.70
N GLN A 65 3.01 -13.31 3.89
CA GLN A 65 1.68 -12.72 3.77
C GLN A 65 1.39 -12.46 2.30
N ILE A 66 0.16 -12.72 1.87
CA ILE A 66 -0.31 -12.40 0.53
C ILE A 66 -1.46 -11.39 0.65
N SER A 67 -1.40 -10.34 -0.16
CA SER A 67 -2.51 -9.42 -0.37
C SER A 67 -3.00 -9.59 -1.80
N LEU A 68 -4.08 -10.37 -2.00
CA LEU A 68 -4.71 -10.50 -3.32
C LEU A 68 -5.44 -9.21 -3.68
N SER A 69 -5.19 -8.74 -4.86
CA SER A 69 -5.66 -7.45 -5.36
C SER A 69 -5.71 -7.47 -6.89
N GLY A 70 -5.84 -6.31 -7.50
CA GLY A 70 -5.84 -6.16 -8.96
C GLY A 70 -6.85 -5.11 -9.37
N GLY A 71 -7.59 -5.36 -10.43
CA GLY A 71 -8.86 -4.72 -10.70
C GLY A 71 -9.87 -5.16 -9.65
N ASP A 72 -10.43 -6.35 -9.83
CA ASP A 72 -11.17 -7.09 -8.81
C ASP A 72 -10.59 -8.50 -8.69
N PRO A 73 -9.98 -8.90 -7.56
CA PRO A 73 -9.33 -10.20 -7.46
C PRO A 73 -10.28 -11.38 -7.70
N LEU A 74 -11.58 -11.22 -7.39
CA LEU A 74 -12.59 -12.25 -7.63
C LEU A 74 -12.93 -12.44 -9.13
N ALA A 75 -12.52 -11.51 -10.00
CA ALA A 75 -12.67 -11.65 -11.45
C ALA A 75 -11.56 -12.52 -12.08
N TYR A 76 -10.53 -12.90 -11.32
CA TYR A 76 -9.51 -13.84 -11.78
C TYR A 76 -10.10 -15.24 -11.91
N ALA A 77 -9.95 -15.86 -13.08
CA ALA A 77 -10.60 -17.14 -13.39
C ALA A 77 -10.27 -18.26 -12.38
N HIS A 78 -9.05 -18.27 -11.86
CA HIS A 78 -8.56 -19.26 -10.90
C HIS A 78 -8.51 -18.75 -9.45
N PHE A 79 -9.35 -17.75 -9.11
CA PHE A 79 -9.31 -17.16 -7.78
C PHE A 79 -9.50 -18.16 -6.66
N TRP A 80 -10.48 -19.05 -6.75
CA TRP A 80 -10.83 -19.96 -5.67
C TRP A 80 -9.81 -21.08 -5.49
N GLU A 81 -9.24 -21.57 -6.59
CA GLU A 81 -8.16 -22.57 -6.57
C GLU A 81 -6.90 -21.98 -5.93
N LEU A 82 -6.50 -20.78 -6.37
CA LEU A 82 -5.36 -20.08 -5.79
C LEU A 82 -5.59 -19.74 -4.31
N TYR A 83 -6.80 -19.28 -3.96
CA TYR A 83 -7.14 -18.95 -2.57
C TYR A 83 -7.06 -20.16 -1.66
N ARG A 84 -7.54 -21.32 -2.13
CA ARG A 84 -7.41 -22.62 -1.43
C ARG A 84 -5.94 -23.01 -1.26
N ALA A 85 -5.14 -22.92 -2.31
CA ALA A 85 -3.71 -23.25 -2.23
C ALA A 85 -2.94 -22.35 -1.24
N ILE A 86 -3.31 -21.05 -1.15
CA ILE A 86 -2.75 -20.13 -0.15
C ILE A 86 -3.14 -20.57 1.28
N ALA A 87 -4.39 -20.99 1.48
CA ALA A 87 -4.88 -21.49 2.76
C ALA A 87 -4.16 -22.78 3.18
N GLU A 88 -4.04 -23.76 2.28
CA GLU A 88 -3.33 -25.03 2.48
C GLU A 88 -1.82 -24.83 2.78
N ALA A 89 -1.24 -23.77 2.22
CA ALA A 89 0.13 -23.35 2.50
C ALA A 89 0.28 -22.60 3.86
N GLU A 90 -0.80 -22.42 4.62
CA GLU A 90 -0.87 -21.70 5.90
C GLU A 90 -0.33 -20.25 5.79
N ILE A 91 -0.51 -19.60 4.65
CA ILE A 91 -0.07 -18.23 4.41
C ILE A 91 -1.18 -17.26 4.76
N GLY A 92 -0.88 -16.26 5.59
CA GLY A 92 -1.83 -15.21 5.93
C GLY A 92 -2.26 -14.43 4.68
N VAL A 93 -3.57 -14.39 4.41
CA VAL A 93 -4.13 -13.72 3.23
C VAL A 93 -4.98 -12.51 3.61
N SER A 94 -4.93 -11.48 2.80
CA SER A 94 -5.86 -10.35 2.82
C SER A 94 -6.36 -10.06 1.41
N LEU A 95 -7.57 -9.53 1.31
CA LEU A 95 -8.22 -9.22 0.02
C LEU A 95 -8.43 -7.72 -0.10
N LEU A 96 -8.09 -7.17 -1.26
CA LEU A 96 -8.32 -5.77 -1.62
C LEU A 96 -9.18 -5.75 -2.89
N GLY A 97 -10.46 -5.52 -2.74
CA GLY A 97 -11.43 -5.65 -3.83
C GLY A 97 -12.61 -4.69 -3.71
N ASN A 98 -13.69 -5.06 -4.37
CA ASN A 98 -14.95 -4.35 -4.37
C ASN A 98 -15.93 -4.98 -3.36
N PRO A 99 -17.08 -4.33 -3.05
CA PRO A 99 -18.16 -4.95 -2.28
C PRO A 99 -18.61 -6.29 -2.88
N ILE A 100 -18.79 -7.29 -2.04
CA ILE A 100 -19.17 -8.66 -2.40
C ILE A 100 -20.47 -9.07 -1.69
N SER A 101 -21.14 -10.09 -2.23
CA SER A 101 -22.37 -10.62 -1.65
C SER A 101 -22.14 -11.36 -0.32
N ALA A 102 -23.19 -11.49 0.48
CA ALA A 102 -23.17 -12.24 1.73
C ALA A 102 -22.77 -13.72 1.51
N SER A 103 -23.22 -14.33 0.40
CA SER A 103 -22.83 -15.70 0.04
C SER A 103 -21.33 -15.81 -0.29
N THR A 104 -20.75 -14.83 -0.96
CA THR A 104 -19.31 -14.78 -1.22
C THR A 104 -18.51 -14.58 0.08
N ILE A 105 -19.04 -13.76 1.01
CA ILE A 105 -18.43 -13.62 2.34
C ILE A 105 -18.42 -14.98 3.05
N GLY A 106 -19.56 -15.68 3.07
CA GLY A 106 -19.66 -17.03 3.68
C GLY A 106 -18.62 -17.98 3.10
N ARG A 107 -18.55 -18.07 1.77
CA ARG A 107 -17.56 -18.95 1.10
C ARG A 107 -16.10 -18.64 1.44
N LEU A 108 -15.75 -17.35 1.59
CA LEU A 108 -14.41 -16.96 2.04
C LEU A 108 -14.14 -17.41 3.48
N LEU A 109 -15.11 -17.21 4.38
CA LEU A 109 -14.97 -17.59 5.79
C LEU A 109 -14.91 -19.11 5.98
N ASP A 110 -15.70 -19.86 5.23
CA ASP A 110 -15.72 -21.31 5.28
C ASP A 110 -14.40 -21.94 4.78
N LEU A 111 -13.80 -21.34 3.76
CA LEU A 111 -12.56 -21.84 3.17
C LEU A 111 -11.32 -21.43 4.00
N CYS A 112 -11.16 -20.16 4.26
CA CYS A 112 -10.11 -19.57 5.09
C CYS A 112 -10.44 -18.10 5.37
N PRO A 113 -10.76 -17.71 6.61
CA PRO A 113 -11.01 -16.32 6.91
C PRO A 113 -9.82 -15.43 6.56
N PRO A 114 -9.98 -14.42 5.68
CA PRO A 114 -8.89 -13.49 5.41
C PRO A 114 -8.60 -12.62 6.65
N ALA A 115 -7.35 -12.23 6.83
CA ALA A 115 -6.96 -11.32 7.91
C ALA A 115 -7.78 -10.01 7.89
N TYR A 116 -8.13 -9.56 6.71
CA TYR A 116 -9.12 -8.49 6.45
C TYR A 116 -9.52 -8.46 4.97
N TYR A 117 -10.72 -7.94 4.73
CA TYR A 117 -11.18 -7.56 3.40
C TYR A 117 -11.20 -6.03 3.29
N GLN A 118 -10.47 -5.45 2.33
CA GLN A 118 -10.39 -4.01 2.15
C GLN A 118 -11.22 -3.56 0.97
N VAL A 119 -12.14 -2.63 1.23
CA VAL A 119 -12.87 -1.86 0.21
C VAL A 119 -12.40 -0.41 0.21
N SER A 120 -12.88 0.37 -0.74
CA SER A 120 -12.51 1.78 -0.83
C SER A 120 -13.72 2.70 -0.85
N LEU A 121 -13.58 3.85 -0.18
CA LEU A 121 -14.47 5.00 -0.29
C LEU A 121 -13.62 6.26 -0.46
N GLU A 122 -14.04 7.16 -1.35
CA GLU A 122 -13.24 8.35 -1.71
C GLU A 122 -13.76 9.64 -1.06
N GLY A 123 -14.75 9.55 -0.21
CA GLY A 123 -15.41 10.65 0.48
C GLY A 123 -16.85 10.28 0.86
N MET A 124 -17.65 11.28 1.15
CA MET A 124 -19.08 11.09 1.36
C MET A 124 -19.76 10.73 0.02
N ARG A 125 -21.01 10.31 0.08
CA ARG A 125 -21.79 9.70 -1.01
C ARG A 125 -21.58 10.37 -2.37
N GLU A 126 -21.87 11.63 -2.46
CA GLU A 126 -21.83 12.39 -3.71
C GLU A 126 -20.42 12.37 -4.35
N HIS A 127 -19.40 12.71 -3.57
CA HIS A 127 -18.02 12.69 -4.05
C HIS A 127 -17.54 11.27 -4.39
N ASN A 128 -17.87 10.30 -3.53
CA ASN A 128 -17.52 8.90 -3.78
C ASN A 128 -18.09 8.39 -5.10
N ASP A 129 -19.35 8.66 -5.34
CA ASP A 129 -20.07 8.17 -6.52
C ASP A 129 -19.63 8.90 -7.81
N ALA A 130 -19.26 10.18 -7.71
CA ALA A 130 -18.62 10.90 -8.81
C ALA A 130 -17.26 10.30 -9.22
N VAL A 131 -16.53 9.66 -8.30
CA VAL A 131 -15.21 9.05 -8.56
C VAL A 131 -15.34 7.57 -8.97
N ARG A 132 -16.26 6.81 -8.35
CA ARG A 132 -16.34 5.35 -8.46
C ARG A 132 -17.57 4.84 -9.23
N GLY A 133 -18.51 5.72 -9.52
CA GLY A 133 -19.77 5.40 -10.19
C GLY A 133 -20.96 5.42 -9.24
N ALA A 134 -22.12 5.76 -9.79
CA ALA A 134 -23.38 5.93 -9.05
C ALA A 134 -23.73 4.71 -8.18
N GLY A 135 -24.17 4.96 -6.95
CA GLY A 135 -24.58 3.95 -5.98
C GLY A 135 -23.42 3.13 -5.38
N HIS A 136 -22.16 3.48 -5.69
CA HIS A 136 -21.01 2.75 -5.10
C HIS A 136 -20.94 2.94 -3.59
N PHE A 137 -21.23 4.14 -3.08
CA PHE A 137 -21.23 4.42 -1.65
C PHE A 137 -22.16 3.49 -0.87
N ASP A 138 -23.41 3.36 -1.33
CA ASP A 138 -24.40 2.51 -0.68
C ASP A 138 -24.02 1.04 -0.72
N ARG A 139 -23.54 0.55 -1.86
CA ARG A 139 -23.05 -0.83 -1.98
C ARG A 139 -21.92 -1.12 -0.98
N VAL A 140 -21.02 -0.15 -0.73
CA VAL A 140 -19.97 -0.33 0.28
C VAL A 140 -20.57 -0.34 1.69
N MET A 141 -21.49 0.56 2.02
CA MET A 141 -22.12 0.61 3.35
C MET A 141 -22.92 -0.67 3.65
N GLU A 142 -23.67 -1.18 2.69
CA GLU A 142 -24.39 -2.45 2.79
C GLU A 142 -23.42 -3.63 2.98
N PHE A 143 -22.35 -3.67 2.20
CA PHE A 143 -21.29 -4.67 2.35
C PHE A 143 -20.66 -4.64 3.76
N LEU A 144 -20.31 -3.47 4.28
CA LEU A 144 -19.72 -3.33 5.60
C LEU A 144 -20.66 -3.83 6.70
N ALA A 145 -21.96 -3.52 6.58
CA ALA A 145 -22.99 -4.01 7.50
C ALA A 145 -23.13 -5.55 7.43
N ALA A 146 -23.15 -6.13 6.22
CA ALA A 146 -23.19 -7.58 6.03
C ALA A 146 -21.92 -8.26 6.56
N ALA A 147 -20.74 -7.74 6.22
CA ALA A 147 -19.45 -8.23 6.67
C ALA A 147 -19.36 -8.27 8.21
N ARG A 148 -19.81 -7.19 8.86
CA ARG A 148 -19.86 -7.14 10.33
C ARG A 148 -20.75 -8.21 10.92
N ARG A 149 -21.95 -8.43 10.38
CA ARG A 149 -22.89 -9.47 10.86
C ARG A 149 -22.32 -10.88 10.69
N LEU A 150 -21.56 -11.11 9.61
CA LEU A 150 -20.94 -12.40 9.30
C LEU A 150 -19.56 -12.60 9.95
N GLY A 151 -19.03 -11.61 10.66
CA GLY A 151 -17.73 -11.70 11.35
C GLY A 151 -16.51 -11.49 10.44
N LEU A 152 -16.68 -10.98 9.22
CA LEU A 152 -15.57 -10.64 8.35
C LEU A 152 -14.93 -9.31 8.78
N THR A 153 -13.64 -9.33 9.10
CA THR A 153 -12.89 -8.09 9.41
C THR A 153 -12.73 -7.25 8.15
N THR A 154 -13.17 -6.00 8.20
CA THR A 154 -13.07 -5.08 7.06
C THR A 154 -12.13 -3.91 7.32
N HIS A 155 -11.47 -3.44 6.26
CA HIS A 155 -10.74 -2.18 6.22
C HIS A 155 -11.32 -1.29 5.12
N VAL A 156 -11.32 0.02 5.34
CA VAL A 156 -11.67 1.01 4.32
C VAL A 156 -10.45 1.86 3.97
N MET A 157 -10.23 2.05 2.67
CA MET A 157 -9.14 2.85 2.13
C MET A 157 -9.69 4.03 1.33
N LEU A 158 -9.09 5.21 1.52
CA LEU A 158 -9.35 6.42 0.73
C LEU A 158 -8.10 6.83 -0.03
N THR A 159 -8.26 7.23 -1.28
CA THR A 159 -7.20 7.90 -2.05
C THR A 159 -7.35 9.41 -1.87
N LEU A 160 -6.42 10.02 -1.13
CA LEU A 160 -6.46 11.43 -0.79
C LEU A 160 -6.16 12.29 -2.01
N THR A 161 -7.06 13.19 -2.32
CA THR A 161 -6.98 14.21 -3.36
C THR A 161 -7.28 15.60 -2.77
N ARG A 162 -7.05 16.65 -3.54
CA ARG A 162 -7.47 18.01 -3.18
C ARG A 162 -8.98 18.12 -2.96
N ALA A 163 -9.76 17.38 -3.76
CA ALA A 163 -11.23 17.47 -3.74
C ALA A 163 -11.88 16.74 -2.55
N ASN A 164 -11.15 15.86 -1.83
CA ASN A 164 -11.74 15.08 -0.74
C ASN A 164 -11.02 15.22 0.62
N VAL A 165 -9.97 16.01 0.71
CA VAL A 165 -9.20 16.15 1.95
C VAL A 165 -10.06 16.57 3.14
N ASP A 166 -11.04 17.42 2.93
CA ASP A 166 -11.94 17.91 3.98
C ASP A 166 -13.02 16.89 4.38
N GLN A 167 -13.25 15.86 3.56
CA GLN A 167 -14.24 14.82 3.82
C GLN A 167 -13.69 13.63 4.61
N VAL A 168 -12.36 13.50 4.72
CA VAL A 168 -11.72 12.32 5.33
C VAL A 168 -12.15 12.10 6.77
N LEU A 169 -12.23 13.15 7.58
CA LEU A 169 -12.58 13.03 8.99
C LEU A 169 -14.07 12.72 9.18
N CYS A 170 -14.95 13.37 8.40
CA CYS A 170 -16.39 13.07 8.42
C CYS A 170 -16.66 11.63 8.00
N LEU A 171 -15.99 11.15 6.93
CA LEU A 171 -16.09 9.75 6.53
C LEU A 171 -15.57 8.82 7.62
N GLY A 172 -14.47 9.18 8.29
CA GLY A 172 -13.93 8.40 9.41
C GLY A 172 -14.92 8.26 10.57
N GLU A 173 -15.72 9.26 10.87
CA GLU A 173 -16.79 9.19 11.87
C GLU A 173 -17.97 8.33 11.37
N ALA A 174 -18.39 8.50 10.12
CA ALA A 174 -19.48 7.69 9.53
C ALA A 174 -19.15 6.18 9.49
N LEU A 175 -17.87 5.83 9.43
CA LEU A 175 -17.38 4.44 9.40
C LEU A 175 -17.16 3.85 10.80
N ARG A 176 -17.29 4.65 11.86
CA ARG A 176 -17.09 4.18 13.25
C ARG A 176 -18.08 3.06 13.58
N GLY A 177 -17.54 1.94 14.06
CA GLY A 177 -18.34 0.75 14.38
C GLY A 177 -18.74 -0.10 13.17
N LEU A 178 -18.45 0.31 11.94
CA LEU A 178 -18.73 -0.46 10.72
C LEU A 178 -17.50 -1.19 10.18
N THR A 179 -16.31 -0.66 10.41
CA THR A 179 -15.06 -1.25 9.95
C THR A 179 -14.00 -1.26 11.05
N ALA A 180 -13.09 -2.21 10.99
CA ALA A 180 -11.99 -2.30 11.96
C ALA A 180 -10.92 -1.21 11.73
N ARG A 181 -10.79 -0.71 10.50
CA ARG A 181 -9.79 0.30 10.18
C ARG A 181 -10.18 1.16 8.98
N PHE A 182 -9.96 2.45 9.12
CA PHE A 182 -10.00 3.40 8.02
C PHE A 182 -8.63 4.06 7.84
N THR A 183 -8.13 4.10 6.61
CA THR A 183 -6.83 4.70 6.28
C THR A 183 -6.93 5.46 4.97
N PHE A 184 -5.96 6.33 4.72
CA PHE A 184 -5.78 6.96 3.43
C PHE A 184 -4.37 6.75 2.87
N ASN A 185 -4.26 6.81 1.56
CA ASN A 185 -3.01 7.01 0.83
C ASN A 185 -3.13 8.30 0.02
N ARG A 186 -2.03 9.01 -0.16
CA ARG A 186 -2.00 10.08 -1.16
C ARG A 186 -2.18 9.52 -2.56
N LEU A 187 -2.84 10.28 -3.42
CA LEU A 187 -2.94 10.02 -4.85
C LEU A 187 -1.54 9.84 -5.44
N SER A 188 -1.40 8.89 -6.34
CA SER A 188 -0.29 8.81 -7.29
C SER A 188 -0.85 9.23 -8.63
N GLN A 189 -0.33 10.32 -9.21
CA GLN A 189 -0.81 10.89 -10.48
C GLN A 189 -0.27 10.05 -11.65
N VAL A 190 -0.83 8.84 -11.78
CA VAL A 190 -0.47 7.82 -12.77
C VAL A 190 -1.75 7.22 -13.36
N GLY A 191 -1.75 6.88 -14.63
CA GLY A 191 -2.92 6.35 -15.31
C GLY A 191 -4.06 7.37 -15.36
N ASN A 192 -5.31 6.95 -15.13
CA ASN A 192 -6.46 7.86 -15.10
C ASN A 192 -6.36 8.92 -14.00
N ALA A 193 -5.50 8.72 -13.00
CA ALA A 193 -5.29 9.67 -11.92
C ALA A 193 -4.35 10.83 -12.27
N ALA A 194 -3.78 10.85 -13.47
CA ALA A 194 -2.78 11.86 -13.87
C ALA A 194 -3.31 13.29 -13.81
N GLU A 195 -4.58 13.50 -14.11
CA GLU A 195 -5.24 14.82 -14.12
C GLU A 195 -5.83 15.23 -12.76
N LEU A 196 -5.81 14.34 -11.78
CA LEU A 196 -6.32 14.65 -10.44
C LEU A 196 -5.24 15.32 -9.60
N GLU A 197 -5.64 16.18 -8.68
CA GLU A 197 -4.75 16.99 -7.88
C GLU A 197 -4.64 16.50 -6.44
N LEU A 198 -3.44 16.61 -5.88
CA LEU A 198 -3.20 16.55 -4.44
C LEU A 198 -3.48 17.92 -3.79
N PRO A 199 -3.86 17.99 -2.49
CA PRO A 199 -3.87 19.24 -1.77
C PRO A 199 -2.47 19.89 -1.80
N ASP A 200 -2.39 21.20 -1.66
CA ASP A 200 -1.08 21.85 -1.47
C ASP A 200 -0.39 21.33 -0.20
N LYS A 201 0.91 21.55 -0.13
CA LYS A 201 1.74 21.01 0.96
C LYS A 201 1.29 21.50 2.34
N ASP A 202 0.89 22.76 2.47
CA ASP A 202 0.51 23.33 3.76
C ASP A 202 -0.87 22.82 4.19
N ALA A 203 -1.82 22.73 3.27
CA ALA A 203 -3.11 22.08 3.50
C ALA A 203 -2.94 20.62 3.92
N PHE A 204 -2.05 19.90 3.25
CA PHE A 204 -1.73 18.51 3.60
C PHE A 204 -1.13 18.38 5.00
N VAL A 205 -0.19 19.25 5.38
CA VAL A 205 0.41 19.25 6.73
C VAL A 205 -0.62 19.60 7.79
N ARG A 206 -1.51 20.58 7.54
CA ARG A 206 -2.64 20.89 8.44
C ARG A 206 -3.54 19.67 8.62
N PHE A 207 -3.94 19.04 7.52
CA PHE A 207 -4.74 17.82 7.52
C PHE A 207 -4.08 16.70 8.34
N LEU A 208 -2.78 16.44 8.18
CA LEU A 208 -2.08 15.41 8.96
C LEU A 208 -2.14 15.66 10.48
N ARG A 209 -2.07 16.93 10.90
CA ARG A 209 -2.21 17.30 12.32
C ARG A 209 -3.63 17.05 12.82
N GLN A 210 -4.63 17.46 12.06
CA GLN A 210 -6.04 17.21 12.36
C GLN A 210 -6.36 15.72 12.41
N TYR A 211 -5.85 14.94 11.46
CA TYR A 211 -6.00 13.48 11.43
C TYR A 211 -5.41 12.81 12.69
N LEU A 212 -4.22 13.24 13.11
CA LEU A 212 -3.62 12.71 14.35
C LEU A 212 -4.38 13.14 15.62
N ALA A 213 -4.99 14.32 15.63
CA ALA A 213 -5.85 14.76 16.72
C ALA A 213 -7.14 13.91 16.79
N ALA A 214 -7.84 13.78 15.66
CA ALA A 214 -9.06 12.95 15.54
C ALA A 214 -8.82 11.49 15.92
N ARG A 215 -7.64 10.95 15.59
CA ARG A 215 -7.27 9.58 15.93
C ARG A 215 -7.22 9.31 17.45
N ARG A 216 -7.18 10.32 18.29
CA ARG A 216 -7.21 10.15 19.77
C ARG A 216 -8.57 9.67 20.24
N THR A 217 -9.64 10.05 19.56
CA THR A 217 -11.04 9.74 19.89
C THR A 217 -11.65 8.72 18.92
N ASN A 218 -11.11 8.59 17.70
CA ASN A 218 -11.58 7.61 16.73
C ASN A 218 -10.51 6.53 16.47
N PRO A 219 -10.63 5.34 17.10
CA PRO A 219 -9.61 4.30 17.08
C PRO A 219 -9.45 3.61 15.70
N ILE A 220 -10.47 3.70 14.80
CA ILE A 220 -10.39 3.09 13.47
C ILE A 220 -9.43 3.83 12.54
N LEU A 221 -9.08 5.10 12.83
CA LEU A 221 -8.16 5.89 12.01
C LEU A 221 -6.74 5.31 12.07
N GLY A 222 -6.31 4.69 11.01
CA GLY A 222 -5.01 4.01 10.91
C GLY A 222 -3.86 4.96 10.50
N VAL A 223 -2.61 4.52 10.61
CA VAL A 223 -1.40 5.33 10.32
C VAL A 223 -0.64 4.74 9.13
N LYS A 224 -1.20 4.89 7.93
CA LYS A 224 -0.62 4.35 6.69
C LYS A 224 0.26 5.35 5.93
N GLU A 225 0.03 6.65 6.09
CA GLU A 225 0.83 7.69 5.43
C GLU A 225 2.23 7.81 6.04
N ASN A 226 3.27 7.74 5.21
CA ASN A 226 4.66 7.72 5.66
C ASN A 226 5.08 9.02 6.38
N LEU A 227 4.58 10.18 5.92
CA LEU A 227 4.95 11.47 6.49
C LEU A 227 4.38 11.70 7.88
N LEU A 228 3.41 10.89 8.32
CA LEU A 228 2.98 10.87 9.73
C LEU A 228 4.15 10.55 10.68
N ALA A 229 5.21 9.90 10.19
CA ALA A 229 6.42 9.64 10.98
C ALA A 229 7.12 10.92 11.44
N ILE A 230 6.90 12.06 10.76
CA ILE A 230 7.47 13.35 11.12
C ILE A 230 6.80 13.93 12.37
N LEU A 231 5.47 13.72 12.47
CA LEU A 231 4.63 14.26 13.54
C LEU A 231 4.50 13.32 14.76
N ARG A 232 4.93 12.06 14.63
CA ARG A 232 4.77 11.05 15.68
C ARG A 232 6.09 10.77 16.43
N PRO A 233 6.05 10.57 17.75
CA PRO A 233 7.21 10.11 18.50
C PRO A 233 7.71 8.76 17.97
N ARG A 234 9.00 8.61 17.77
CA ARG A 234 9.64 7.43 17.14
C ARG A 234 9.36 6.10 17.84
N ARG A 235 9.06 6.12 19.13
CA ARG A 235 8.83 4.91 19.94
C ARG A 235 7.40 4.40 19.90
N ARG A 236 6.43 5.16 19.34
CA ARG A 236 5.04 4.72 19.26
C ARG A 236 4.81 3.76 18.10
N ARG A 237 4.29 2.57 18.39
CA ARG A 237 3.85 1.58 17.40
C ARG A 237 2.33 1.63 17.21
N PRO A 238 1.76 1.23 16.05
CA PRO A 238 2.49 0.86 14.83
C PRO A 238 3.21 2.07 14.22
N LEU A 239 4.33 1.82 13.53
CA LEU A 239 5.02 2.86 12.76
C LEU A 239 4.16 3.24 11.54
N PRO A 240 4.17 4.52 11.11
CA PRO A 240 3.51 4.91 9.86
C PRO A 240 4.08 4.19 8.65
N GLY A 241 3.27 4.10 7.58
CA GLY A 241 3.68 3.50 6.32
C GLY A 241 2.85 2.31 5.90
N CYS A 242 2.97 1.92 4.64
CA CYS A 242 2.14 0.89 4.01
C CYS A 242 2.16 -0.46 4.74
N THR A 243 3.27 -0.79 5.38
CA THR A 243 3.49 -2.07 6.07
C THR A 243 3.86 -1.91 7.54
N GLY A 244 3.64 -0.73 8.12
CA GLY A 244 3.97 -0.45 9.52
C GLY A 244 5.46 -0.23 9.81
N PHE A 245 6.29 -0.05 8.76
CA PHE A 245 7.74 0.16 8.85
C PHE A 245 8.22 1.33 7.98
N GLY A 246 7.38 2.31 7.73
CA GLY A 246 7.58 3.36 6.75
C GLY A 246 7.22 2.89 5.35
N CYS A 247 7.86 3.43 4.31
CA CYS A 247 7.69 2.91 2.96
C CYS A 247 8.25 1.47 2.89
N GLY A 248 7.38 0.52 2.61
CA GLY A 248 7.74 -0.90 2.52
C GLY A 248 8.32 -1.33 1.18
N THR A 249 8.36 -0.41 0.20
CA THR A 249 8.79 -0.63 -1.20
C THR A 249 10.09 -1.41 -1.28
N ALA A 250 10.04 -2.58 -1.90
CA ALA A 250 11.13 -3.57 -2.00
C ALA A 250 11.84 -3.90 -0.68
N PHE A 251 11.24 -3.55 0.48
CA PHE A 251 11.81 -3.84 1.80
C PHE A 251 11.11 -5.02 2.48
N ASN A 252 9.82 -4.90 2.75
CA ASN A 252 9.01 -5.96 3.32
C ASN A 252 7.71 -6.18 2.53
N PHE A 253 7.65 -5.66 1.33
CA PHE A 253 6.72 -6.08 0.30
C PHE A 253 7.28 -5.82 -1.11
N VAL A 254 6.76 -6.55 -2.07
CA VAL A 254 6.82 -6.28 -3.50
C VAL A 254 5.42 -6.40 -4.09
N ALA A 255 5.20 -5.79 -5.24
CA ALA A 255 3.97 -5.95 -6.01
C ALA A 255 4.23 -6.90 -7.19
N LEU A 256 3.44 -7.97 -7.29
CA LEU A 256 3.40 -8.86 -8.43
C LEU A 256 2.21 -8.48 -9.30
N LEU A 257 2.43 -8.27 -10.58
CA LEU A 257 1.41 -7.93 -11.55
C LEU A 257 0.85 -9.19 -12.22
N PRO A 258 -0.32 -9.11 -12.91
CA PRO A 258 -0.98 -10.28 -13.49
C PRO A 258 -0.09 -11.09 -14.44
N ASP A 259 0.83 -10.44 -15.14
CA ASP A 259 1.75 -11.02 -16.12
C ASP A 259 3.06 -11.56 -15.55
N GLY A 260 3.19 -11.66 -14.23
CA GLY A 260 4.38 -12.18 -13.57
C GLY A 260 5.46 -11.12 -13.30
N GLN A 261 5.29 -9.88 -13.76
CA GLN A 261 6.25 -8.82 -13.47
C GLN A 261 6.21 -8.41 -12.00
N VAL A 262 7.37 -8.27 -11.38
CA VAL A 262 7.55 -7.79 -10.02
C VAL A 262 7.92 -6.32 -10.04
N HIS A 263 7.17 -5.52 -9.31
CA HIS A 263 7.40 -4.10 -9.12
C HIS A 263 7.73 -3.76 -7.66
N ALA A 264 8.52 -2.73 -7.45
CA ALA A 264 8.80 -2.22 -6.10
C ALA A 264 7.53 -1.66 -5.43
N CYS A 265 6.63 -1.05 -6.20
CA CYS A 265 5.32 -0.57 -5.77
C CYS A 265 4.33 -0.67 -6.94
N ARG A 266 3.08 -1.05 -6.67
CA ARG A 266 2.02 -1.15 -7.69
C ARG A 266 1.58 0.19 -8.29
N LYS A 267 1.76 1.31 -7.57
CA LYS A 267 1.15 2.59 -7.88
C LYS A 267 1.87 3.38 -8.98
N TYR A 268 3.00 2.89 -9.46
CA TYR A 268 3.77 3.50 -10.56
C TYR A 268 4.70 2.46 -11.18
N PRO A 269 5.15 2.64 -12.43
CA PRO A 269 6.10 1.75 -13.08
C PRO A 269 7.43 1.68 -12.30
N SER A 270 7.71 0.54 -11.71
CA SER A 270 8.90 0.32 -10.87
C SER A 270 9.41 -1.12 -10.97
N PRO A 271 9.73 -1.60 -12.21
CA PRO A 271 10.06 -2.99 -12.46
C PRO A 271 11.32 -3.42 -11.70
N LEU A 272 11.28 -4.63 -11.15
CA LEU A 272 12.39 -5.29 -10.47
C LEU A 272 12.82 -6.58 -11.16
N GLY A 273 11.90 -7.25 -11.87
CA GLY A 273 12.11 -8.51 -12.58
C GLY A 273 10.80 -9.21 -12.92
N ASP A 274 10.87 -10.47 -13.32
CA ASP A 274 9.73 -11.30 -13.73
C ASP A 274 9.83 -12.68 -13.07
N MET A 275 8.81 -13.07 -12.30
CA MET A 275 8.79 -14.36 -11.58
C MET A 275 8.58 -15.56 -12.50
N ARG A 276 8.24 -15.37 -13.78
CA ARG A 276 8.19 -16.46 -14.76
C ARG A 276 9.58 -16.93 -15.19
N THR A 277 10.58 -16.07 -15.07
CA THR A 277 11.94 -16.34 -15.54
C THR A 277 12.99 -16.26 -14.43
N THR A 278 12.70 -15.55 -13.35
CA THR A 278 13.67 -15.24 -12.29
C THR A 278 13.01 -15.40 -10.92
N GLY A 279 13.56 -16.22 -10.05
CA GLY A 279 13.02 -16.39 -8.69
C GLY A 279 13.07 -15.10 -7.86
N LEU A 280 12.12 -14.97 -6.92
CA LEU A 280 11.93 -13.80 -6.07
C LEU A 280 13.20 -13.43 -5.27
N GLU A 281 14.02 -14.42 -4.90
CA GLU A 281 15.29 -14.20 -4.21
C GLU A 281 16.23 -13.31 -5.01
N ALA A 282 16.47 -13.64 -6.28
CA ALA A 282 17.34 -12.88 -7.17
C ALA A 282 16.75 -11.50 -7.48
N ILE A 283 15.44 -11.42 -7.70
CA ILE A 283 14.71 -10.16 -7.91
C ILE A 283 14.90 -9.25 -6.69
N TYR A 284 14.68 -9.78 -5.49
CA TYR A 284 14.81 -9.03 -4.23
C TYR A 284 16.25 -8.55 -3.99
N ASP A 285 17.24 -9.33 -4.37
CA ASP A 285 18.66 -8.98 -4.21
C ASP A 285 19.25 -8.18 -5.37
N SER A 286 18.43 -7.84 -6.37
CA SER A 286 18.87 -6.99 -7.49
C SER A 286 19.35 -5.61 -7.03
N PRO A 287 20.26 -4.97 -7.78
CA PRO A 287 20.72 -3.60 -7.49
C PRO A 287 19.57 -2.60 -7.39
N THR A 288 18.57 -2.71 -8.28
CA THR A 288 17.38 -1.84 -8.31
C THR A 288 16.54 -2.01 -7.04
N ALA A 289 16.25 -3.25 -6.62
CA ALA A 289 15.52 -3.49 -5.37
C ALA A 289 16.28 -2.96 -4.15
N ARG A 290 17.61 -3.08 -4.14
CA ARG A 290 18.46 -2.51 -3.08
C ARG A 290 18.41 -0.98 -3.06
N ALA A 291 18.38 -0.34 -4.23
CA ALA A 291 18.26 1.12 -4.33
C ALA A 291 16.95 1.61 -3.71
N TYR A 292 15.81 0.97 -4.01
CA TYR A 292 14.53 1.27 -3.37
C TYR A 292 14.56 1.08 -1.84
N ARG A 293 15.15 0.00 -1.34
CA ARG A 293 15.30 -0.23 0.11
C ARG A 293 16.15 0.83 0.78
N THR A 294 17.19 1.26 0.12
CA THR A 294 18.09 2.32 0.61
C THR A 294 17.36 3.66 0.70
N GLY A 295 16.43 3.92 -0.22
CA GLY A 295 15.72 5.18 -0.38
C GLY A 295 16.61 6.26 -1.01
N PRO A 296 16.01 7.38 -1.43
CA PRO A 296 16.69 8.37 -2.26
C PRO A 296 17.87 9.04 -1.55
N PRO A 297 18.96 9.34 -2.29
CA PRO A 297 20.11 10.10 -1.77
C PRO A 297 19.72 11.45 -1.16
N ALA A 298 18.70 12.12 -1.70
CA ALA A 298 18.16 13.36 -1.15
C ALA A 298 17.63 13.24 0.29
N CYS A 299 17.40 12.01 0.79
CA CYS A 299 17.09 11.71 2.20
C CYS A 299 18.33 11.30 3.02
N ARG A 300 19.57 11.35 2.44
CA ARG A 300 20.80 11.04 3.18
C ARG A 300 20.96 12.04 4.36
N GLY A 301 21.33 11.54 5.52
CA GLY A 301 21.44 12.35 6.74
C GLY A 301 20.11 12.61 7.47
N CYS A 302 18.96 12.37 6.86
CA CYS A 302 17.68 12.54 7.55
C CYS A 302 17.53 11.50 8.67
N ARG A 303 17.34 11.97 9.90
CA ARG A 303 17.12 11.12 11.09
C ARG A 303 15.90 10.20 10.99
N LEU A 304 14.93 10.53 10.11
CA LEU A 304 13.70 9.75 9.88
C LEU A 304 13.82 8.76 8.72
N ARG A 305 14.94 8.74 7.97
CA ARG A 305 15.10 7.92 6.77
C ARG A 305 14.72 6.45 6.98
N ARG A 306 15.07 5.88 8.13
CA ARG A 306 14.74 4.48 8.46
C ARG A 306 13.24 4.20 8.61
N HIS A 307 12.42 5.24 8.86
CA HIS A 307 11.00 5.13 9.19
C HIS A 307 10.07 5.83 8.20
N CYS A 308 10.60 6.64 7.30
CA CYS A 308 9.83 7.45 6.36
C CYS A 308 10.19 7.07 4.92
N ARG A 309 11.29 7.51 4.39
CA ARG A 309 11.72 7.43 2.98
C ARG A 309 10.79 8.13 2.00
N GLY A 310 9.77 8.87 2.47
CA GLY A 310 8.74 9.48 1.62
C GLY A 310 7.85 8.45 0.93
N CYS A 311 7.17 8.88 -0.12
CA CYS A 311 6.36 8.03 -0.99
C CYS A 311 6.90 8.10 -2.42
N ALA A 312 7.54 7.03 -2.88
CA ALA A 312 8.08 6.93 -4.23
C ALA A 312 7.02 7.15 -5.33
N ALA A 313 5.80 6.65 -5.10
CA ALA A 313 4.70 6.80 -6.05
C ALA A 313 4.19 8.25 -6.16
N VAL A 314 4.23 9.03 -5.07
CA VAL A 314 3.90 10.47 -5.11
C VAL A 314 5.01 11.25 -5.80
N ALA A 315 6.29 10.93 -5.51
CA ALA A 315 7.41 11.55 -6.19
C ALA A 315 7.35 11.34 -7.72
N TYR A 316 7.13 10.09 -8.14
CA TYR A 316 6.98 9.74 -9.55
C TYR A 316 5.81 10.49 -10.22
N GLY A 317 4.63 10.51 -9.59
CA GLY A 317 3.45 11.20 -10.13
C GLY A 317 3.62 12.73 -10.24
N GLN A 318 4.58 13.30 -9.52
CA GLN A 318 4.97 14.71 -9.58
C GLN A 318 6.17 14.95 -10.53
N GLY A 319 6.52 13.97 -11.38
CA GLY A 319 7.62 14.08 -12.35
C GLY A 319 9.02 13.98 -11.75
N LEU A 320 9.15 13.55 -10.48
CA LEU A 320 10.43 13.39 -9.80
C LEU A 320 10.94 11.95 -9.93
N ASP A 321 12.27 11.76 -9.82
CA ASP A 321 12.88 10.44 -9.78
C ASP A 321 12.79 9.81 -8.38
N PRO A 322 11.99 8.74 -8.18
CA PRO A 322 11.84 8.10 -6.88
C PRO A 322 13.11 7.52 -6.27
N LEU A 323 14.14 7.28 -7.09
CA LEU A 323 15.44 6.77 -6.65
C LEU A 323 16.42 7.88 -6.26
N ARG A 324 16.16 9.13 -6.64
CA ARG A 324 17.04 10.29 -6.40
C ARG A 324 16.41 11.34 -5.52
N ASP A 325 15.14 11.63 -5.74
CA ASP A 325 14.48 12.81 -5.20
C ASP A 325 13.73 12.52 -3.90
N ARG A 326 13.57 13.56 -3.11
CA ARG A 326 12.72 13.56 -1.91
C ARG A 326 11.26 13.60 -2.30
N ASP A 327 10.41 13.00 -1.45
CA ASP A 327 8.97 13.23 -1.49
C ASP A 327 8.70 14.75 -1.47
N PRO A 328 8.00 15.32 -2.47
CA PRO A 328 7.78 16.76 -2.60
C PRO A 328 6.98 17.35 -1.42
N TYR A 329 6.19 16.51 -0.74
CA TYR A 329 5.43 16.86 0.45
C TYR A 329 6.23 16.76 1.76
N CYS A 330 7.51 16.40 1.71
CA CYS A 330 8.32 16.34 2.91
C CYS A 330 8.47 17.74 3.55
N PHE A 331 8.12 17.82 4.83
CA PHE A 331 8.20 19.06 5.62
C PHE A 331 9.22 18.98 6.77
N VAL A 332 10.20 18.07 6.66
CA VAL A 332 11.38 18.10 7.55
C VAL A 332 12.29 19.22 7.08
N ASP A 333 12.51 20.22 7.94
CA ASP A 333 13.49 21.25 7.71
C ASP A 333 14.88 20.62 7.61
N ARG A 334 15.59 20.95 6.55
CA ARG A 334 16.90 20.53 6.05
C ARG A 334 17.56 19.30 6.70
N PRO A 335 18.15 18.40 5.92
CA PRO A 335 19.06 17.37 6.45
C PRO A 335 20.25 18.06 7.11
N VAL A 336 20.66 17.54 8.26
CA VAL A 336 21.76 18.02 9.12
C VAL A 336 23.15 18.10 8.42
N GLY A 337 23.23 17.87 7.10
CA GLY A 337 24.47 17.93 6.31
C GLY A 337 24.88 19.32 5.82
N SER A 338 24.02 20.37 5.93
CA SER A 338 24.38 21.71 5.45
C SER A 338 24.98 22.62 6.53
N LEU A 339 25.07 22.16 7.77
CA LEU A 339 25.69 22.91 8.89
C LEU A 339 27.23 22.73 8.97
N LEU A 340 27.78 21.69 8.31
CA LEU A 340 29.23 21.48 8.28
C LEU A 340 29.95 22.28 7.20
N ALA A 341 29.26 22.89 6.26
CA ALA A 341 29.86 23.72 5.21
C ALA A 341 30.09 25.20 5.64
N ARG A 342 29.70 25.58 6.85
CA ARG A 342 29.87 26.96 7.36
C ARG A 342 30.98 27.16 8.37
N PHE A 343 31.76 26.15 8.65
CA PHE A 343 32.97 26.26 9.49
C PHE A 343 34.17 25.72 8.74
N SER A 344 34.55 26.37 7.65
CA SER A 344 35.94 26.39 7.22
C SER A 344 36.53 27.66 7.80
N PRO A 345 37.53 27.60 8.68
CA PRO A 345 38.24 28.80 9.08
C PRO A 345 39.01 29.31 7.85
N SER A 346 38.68 30.52 7.43
CA SER A 346 39.54 31.32 6.56
C SER A 346 40.83 31.57 7.33
N GLY A 347 41.89 30.88 6.92
CA GLY A 347 43.27 31.17 7.22
C GLY A 347 43.94 31.66 5.97
#